data_5b9860836716efa11da13b8413bbcdc9
#
_entry.id   5b9860836716efa11da13b8413bbcdc9
#
_cell.length_a   1.000
_cell.length_b   1.000
_cell.length_c   1.000
_cell.angle_alpha   90.00
_cell.angle_beta   90.00
_cell.angle_gamma   90.00
#
_symmetry.space_group_name_H-M   'P 1'
#
loop_
_entity.id
_entity.type
_entity.pdbx_description
1 polymer ?
#
loop_
_entity_poly.entity_id
_entity_poly.type
_entity_poly.pdbx_seq_one_letter_code
_entity_poly.pdbx_strand_id
1 'polypeptide(L)'
;MDYKKEDGNINKNSKISTIVTCVLLAIAIFLFVLVIDDEIDSGEKGDSGNISKTNEVIIYTSSSPTQGSMPTNSVSSATMQTSVVTPSVEPTQRPEYTYGLPVYEKQPAVDMSYFNDAIFIGDSRMEDFGIFSGAARYSTFYAKLGLTLEKLINNDSSKNVKFKVNGEDMYLLDALRKNNDFKKVYVMMGYNELGWPGTASFKTYYERLLTSIREIKPDAIIYVYCVIPVGRSPRDADLSVENNTRIAEFNEVIQKICKEGKYHYLNVQEVMIDSEGYLPDYAATDGIHPTPEYYKIWLEYTKSHTI
;
A
#
# COMPACT_ATOMS: atom_id res chain seq x y z
N MET A 1 0.00 65.25 16.04
CA MET A 1 -1.10 64.32 16.37
C MET A 1 -0.58 62.92 16.26
N ASP A 2 -0.32 62.35 17.44
CA ASP A 2 0.29 61.02 17.57
C ASP A 2 -0.73 59.91 17.30
N TYR A 3 -0.38 58.95 16.43
CA TYR A 3 -1.01 57.64 16.42
C TYR A 3 -0.01 56.62 17.00
N LYS A 4 -0.29 56.22 18.23
CA LYS A 4 0.46 55.22 18.99
C LYS A 4 -0.01 53.81 18.66
N LYS A 5 0.94 52.96 18.36
CA LYS A 5 1.19 51.61 18.87
C LYS A 5 0.12 50.96 19.76
N GLU A 6 -0.62 49.98 19.22
CA GLU A 6 -1.33 48.94 20.02
C GLU A 6 -1.28 47.50 19.47
N ASP A 7 -0.54 47.21 18.40
CA ASP A 7 -0.61 45.88 17.74
C ASP A 7 0.41 44.84 18.23
N GLY A 8 1.17 45.12 19.31
CA GLY A 8 2.25 44.23 19.76
C GLY A 8 1.89 43.12 20.75
N ASN A 9 0.74 43.20 21.42
CA ASN A 9 0.47 42.39 22.63
C ASN A 9 -0.47 41.18 22.39
N ILE A 10 -1.30 41.22 21.38
CA ILE A 10 -2.30 40.16 21.12
C ILE A 10 -1.63 38.90 20.54
N ASN A 11 -0.57 39.07 19.74
CA ASN A 11 0.10 37.94 19.07
C ASN A 11 1.05 37.12 19.98
N LYS A 12 1.51 37.69 21.09
CA LYS A 12 2.41 37.02 22.04
C LYS A 12 1.66 36.03 22.94
N ASN A 13 0.48 36.37 23.39
CA ASN A 13 -0.34 35.52 24.26
C ASN A 13 -0.95 34.33 23.50
N SER A 14 -1.30 34.50 22.22
CA SER A 14 -1.79 33.43 21.36
C SER A 14 -0.69 32.35 21.11
N LYS A 15 0.53 32.78 20.81
CA LYS A 15 1.66 31.86 20.61
C LYS A 15 2.06 31.11 21.87
N ILE A 16 2.01 31.76 23.04
CA ILE A 16 2.29 31.11 24.33
C ILE A 16 1.20 30.10 24.65
N SER A 17 -0.07 30.39 24.40
CA SER A 17 -1.18 29.46 24.60
C SER A 17 -1.03 28.20 23.72
N THR A 18 -0.68 28.36 22.45
CA THR A 18 -0.46 27.24 21.54
C THR A 18 0.71 26.34 21.98
N ILE A 19 1.84 26.94 22.39
CA ILE A 19 3.00 26.20 22.88
C ILE A 19 2.66 25.42 24.16
N VAL A 20 1.95 26.02 25.10
CA VAL A 20 1.53 25.37 26.34
C VAL A 20 0.60 24.17 26.04
N THR A 21 -0.33 24.33 25.11
CA THR A 21 -1.24 23.24 24.71
C THR A 21 -0.48 22.07 24.07
N CYS A 22 0.47 22.35 23.18
CA CYS A 22 1.30 21.32 22.56
C CYS A 22 2.18 20.56 23.59
N VAL A 23 2.74 21.27 24.56
CA VAL A 23 3.55 20.65 25.64
C VAL A 23 2.67 19.77 26.54
N LEU A 24 1.47 20.21 26.91
CA LEU A 24 0.54 19.41 27.71
C LEU A 24 0.06 18.16 26.95
N LEU A 25 -0.16 18.25 25.65
CA LEU A 25 -0.50 17.09 24.82
C LEU A 25 0.65 16.07 24.74
N ALA A 26 1.87 16.55 24.56
CA ALA A 26 3.05 15.70 24.54
C ALA A 26 3.28 14.96 25.88
N ILE A 27 3.06 15.65 27.01
CA ILE A 27 3.12 15.05 28.35
C ILE A 27 2.03 13.98 28.54
N ALA A 28 0.80 14.25 28.07
CA ALA A 28 -0.29 13.30 28.16
C ALA A 28 -0.01 12.01 27.35
N ILE A 29 0.54 12.13 26.14
CA ILE A 29 0.95 10.99 25.31
C ILE A 29 2.08 10.22 26.00
N PHE A 30 3.06 10.91 26.56
CA PHE A 30 4.18 10.26 27.25
C PHE A 30 3.71 9.48 28.50
N LEU A 31 2.79 10.05 29.29
CA LEU A 31 2.20 9.38 30.43
C LEU A 31 1.34 8.18 30.04
N PHE A 32 0.63 8.27 28.90
CA PHE A 32 -0.15 7.15 28.37
C PHE A 32 0.73 5.97 27.94
N VAL A 33 1.88 6.25 27.32
CA VAL A 33 2.87 5.22 26.94
C VAL A 33 3.45 4.54 28.20
N LEU A 34 3.77 5.31 29.24
CA LEU A 34 4.29 4.73 30.50
C LEU A 34 3.26 3.82 31.21
N VAL A 35 1.97 4.14 31.13
CA VAL A 35 0.90 3.30 31.71
C VAL A 35 0.76 1.97 30.96
N ILE A 36 0.94 1.98 29.63
CA ILE A 36 0.89 0.75 28.81
C ILE A 36 2.10 -0.15 29.12
N ASP A 37 3.30 0.41 29.29
CA ASP A 37 4.50 -0.35 29.63
C ASP A 37 4.37 -1.03 31.02
N ASP A 38 3.75 -0.37 32.00
CA ASP A 38 3.49 -0.95 33.33
C ASP A 38 2.45 -2.08 33.30
N GLU A 39 1.44 -2.03 32.43
CA GLU A 39 0.45 -3.12 32.28
C GLU A 39 1.05 -4.36 31.58
N ILE A 40 2.04 -4.17 30.72
CA ILE A 40 2.73 -5.28 30.04
C ILE A 40 3.69 -6.00 30.99
N ASP A 41 4.36 -5.28 31.88
CA ASP A 41 5.33 -5.88 32.84
C ASP A 41 4.65 -6.55 34.06
N SER A 42 3.40 -6.21 34.37
CA SER A 42 2.65 -6.83 35.48
C SER A 42 1.94 -8.15 35.14
N GLY A 43 1.96 -8.58 33.85
CA GLY A 43 1.31 -9.80 33.37
C GLY A 43 2.13 -11.10 33.50
N GLU A 44 3.38 -11.06 33.91
CA GLU A 44 4.29 -12.22 33.88
C GLU A 44 4.90 -12.60 35.24
N LYS A 45 4.07 -12.89 36.25
CA LYS A 45 4.48 -13.66 37.45
C LYS A 45 3.30 -14.48 37.98
N GLY A 46 3.20 -15.72 37.53
CA GLY A 46 2.22 -16.67 38.08
C GLY A 46 2.35 -18.08 37.51
N ASP A 47 3.13 -18.88 38.21
CA ASP A 47 2.99 -20.31 38.43
C ASP A 47 3.38 -21.32 37.34
N SER A 48 4.44 -22.07 37.69
CA SER A 48 4.93 -23.29 37.04
C SER A 48 3.97 -24.46 37.27
N GLY A 49 3.06 -24.71 36.32
CA GLY A 49 2.22 -25.90 36.26
C GLY A 49 2.42 -26.65 34.96
N ASN A 50 3.10 -27.79 35.07
CA ASN A 50 3.38 -28.75 34.00
C ASN A 50 2.06 -29.33 33.43
N ILE A 51 1.67 -28.95 32.20
CA ILE A 51 0.60 -29.64 31.44
C ILE A 51 1.10 -29.91 30.04
N SER A 52 1.36 -31.19 29.81
CA SER A 52 1.52 -31.79 28.49
C SER A 52 0.34 -31.46 27.58
N LYS A 53 0.54 -30.72 26.49
CA LYS A 53 -0.46 -30.52 25.44
C LYS A 53 -0.16 -31.42 24.27
N THR A 54 -0.95 -32.48 24.17
CA THR A 54 -1.16 -33.26 22.95
C THR A 54 -1.87 -32.40 21.91
N ASN A 55 -1.30 -32.29 20.74
CA ASN A 55 -1.89 -31.64 19.58
C ASN A 55 -3.06 -32.50 19.05
N GLU A 56 -4.28 -32.11 19.31
CA GLU A 56 -5.45 -32.65 18.59
C GLU A 56 -5.69 -31.82 17.33
N VAL A 57 -5.47 -32.48 16.18
CA VAL A 57 -5.87 -31.98 14.86
C VAL A 57 -7.35 -32.28 14.68
N ILE A 58 -8.19 -31.26 14.67
CA ILE A 58 -9.61 -31.42 14.34
C ILE A 58 -9.75 -31.49 12.81
N ILE A 59 -10.00 -32.71 12.30
CA ILE A 59 -10.33 -32.96 10.90
C ILE A 59 -11.86 -32.89 10.78
N TYR A 60 -12.39 -31.92 10.03
CA TYR A 60 -13.77 -31.91 9.60
C TYR A 60 -13.96 -32.87 8.43
N THR A 61 -14.53 -34.07 8.68
CA THR A 61 -15.00 -34.96 7.63
C THR A 61 -16.43 -34.58 7.27
N SER A 62 -16.66 -34.19 6.02
CA SER A 62 -18.02 -34.06 5.47
C SER A 62 -18.60 -35.44 5.21
N SER A 63 -19.67 -35.77 5.92
CA SER A 63 -20.46 -36.98 5.67
C SER A 63 -21.50 -36.75 4.56
N SER A 64 -21.36 -37.49 3.47
CA SER A 64 -22.42 -37.64 2.45
C SER A 64 -23.57 -38.51 2.94
N PRO A 65 -24.82 -38.23 2.57
CA PRO A 65 -25.95 -39.09 2.94
C PRO A 65 -26.06 -40.29 2.01
N THR A 66 -26.43 -41.40 2.64
CA THR A 66 -26.58 -42.75 2.19
C THR A 66 -27.67 -42.91 1.12
N GLN A 67 -27.38 -43.75 0.15
CA GLN A 67 -28.28 -44.29 -0.89
C GLN A 67 -29.49 -45.04 -0.30
N GLY A 68 -30.68 -44.77 -0.85
CA GLY A 68 -31.84 -45.63 -0.80
C GLY A 68 -31.99 -46.39 -2.12
N SER A 69 -32.15 -47.71 -2.02
CA SER A 69 -32.20 -48.69 -3.10
C SER A 69 -33.56 -48.87 -3.72
N MET A 70 -33.61 -48.96 -5.07
CA MET A 70 -34.36 -49.81 -6.02
C MET A 70 -35.90 -49.66 -6.18
N PRO A 71 -36.47 -49.90 -7.39
CA PRO A 71 -36.19 -51.12 -8.18
C PRO A 71 -36.01 -50.95 -9.70
N THR A 72 -35.47 -51.98 -10.27
CA THR A 72 -35.22 -52.32 -11.68
C THR A 72 -36.46 -52.35 -12.54
N ASN A 73 -36.35 -51.75 -13.75
CA ASN A 73 -37.10 -52.22 -14.92
C ASN A 73 -36.16 -52.14 -16.16
N SER A 74 -35.94 -53.28 -16.74
CA SER A 74 -35.24 -53.55 -17.96
C SER A 74 -36.07 -53.17 -19.18
N VAL A 75 -35.54 -52.30 -20.09
CA VAL A 75 -35.95 -52.25 -21.49
C VAL A 75 -34.71 -52.06 -22.36
N SER A 76 -34.69 -52.90 -23.39
CA SER A 76 -33.62 -53.19 -24.33
C SER A 76 -33.27 -52.07 -25.29
N SER A 77 -31.98 -51.97 -25.57
CA SER A 77 -31.28 -51.64 -26.82
C SER A 77 -31.78 -50.57 -27.77
N ALA A 78 -31.00 -49.48 -27.86
CA ALA A 78 -30.56 -48.92 -29.14
C ALA A 78 -29.27 -48.13 -28.93
N THR A 79 -28.17 -48.63 -29.47
CA THR A 79 -26.86 -47.99 -29.47
C THR A 79 -26.87 -46.85 -30.49
N MET A 80 -27.06 -45.63 -30.02
CA MET A 80 -26.66 -44.42 -30.80
C MET A 80 -25.35 -43.91 -30.18
N GLN A 81 -24.27 -44.13 -30.89
CA GLN A 81 -23.00 -43.47 -30.63
C GLN A 81 -23.14 -41.98 -31.01
N THR A 82 -23.50 -41.16 -30.02
CA THR A 82 -23.35 -39.72 -30.14
C THR A 82 -21.90 -39.41 -29.76
N SER A 83 -21.07 -39.16 -30.75
CA SER A 83 -19.74 -38.58 -30.55
C SER A 83 -19.94 -37.17 -29.94
N VAL A 84 -19.74 -37.07 -28.65
CA VAL A 84 -19.62 -35.77 -27.95
C VAL A 84 -18.32 -35.17 -28.42
N VAL A 85 -18.40 -34.26 -29.41
CA VAL A 85 -17.31 -33.36 -29.74
C VAL A 85 -17.24 -32.35 -28.59
N THR A 86 -16.38 -32.61 -27.66
CA THR A 86 -15.98 -31.62 -26.65
C THR A 86 -15.26 -30.53 -27.42
N PRO A 87 -15.74 -29.27 -27.45
CA PRO A 87 -14.95 -28.21 -28.07
C PRO A 87 -13.66 -28.08 -27.25
N SER A 88 -12.54 -28.41 -27.88
CA SER A 88 -11.22 -28.05 -27.37
C SER A 88 -11.17 -26.54 -27.37
N VAL A 89 -11.36 -25.93 -26.19
CA VAL A 89 -11.07 -24.52 -26.00
C VAL A 89 -9.55 -24.42 -26.08
N GLU A 90 -9.02 -24.02 -27.24
CA GLU A 90 -7.64 -23.58 -27.33
C GLU A 90 -7.40 -22.56 -26.22
N PRO A 91 -6.30 -22.66 -25.46
CA PRO A 91 -5.97 -21.65 -24.49
C PRO A 91 -5.80 -20.33 -25.23
N THR A 92 -6.77 -19.44 -25.08
CA THR A 92 -6.69 -18.08 -25.62
C THR A 92 -5.38 -17.49 -25.09
N GLN A 93 -4.40 -17.31 -25.97
CA GLN A 93 -3.15 -16.65 -25.59
C GLN A 93 -3.52 -15.30 -24.99
N ARG A 94 -3.19 -15.12 -23.71
CA ARG A 94 -3.40 -13.86 -23.03
C ARG A 94 -2.63 -12.78 -23.81
N PRO A 95 -3.24 -11.62 -24.15
CA PRO A 95 -2.54 -10.59 -24.88
C PRO A 95 -1.27 -10.19 -24.14
N GLU A 96 -0.19 -9.94 -24.89
CA GLU A 96 1.05 -9.42 -24.32
C GLU A 96 0.79 -8.15 -23.51
N TYR A 97 1.39 -8.03 -22.33
CA TYR A 97 1.20 -6.88 -21.45
C TYR A 97 1.62 -5.58 -22.16
N THR A 98 0.75 -4.58 -22.14
CA THR A 98 1.02 -3.27 -22.70
C THR A 98 1.37 -2.27 -21.61
N TYR A 99 2.60 -1.80 -21.59
CA TYR A 99 3.07 -0.83 -20.60
C TYR A 99 2.23 0.45 -20.60
N GLY A 100 1.91 0.96 -19.40
CA GLY A 100 1.03 2.09 -19.16
C GLY A 100 -0.45 1.72 -19.04
N LEU A 101 -0.84 0.48 -19.37
CA LEU A 101 -2.13 -0.07 -18.98
C LEU A 101 -2.00 -0.79 -17.63
N PRO A 102 -3.10 -0.98 -16.88
CA PRO A 102 -3.07 -1.77 -15.67
C PRO A 102 -2.55 -3.20 -15.90
N VAL A 103 -1.76 -3.71 -14.96
CA VAL A 103 -1.40 -5.12 -14.94
C VAL A 103 -2.68 -5.94 -14.77
N TYR A 104 -2.82 -7.00 -15.56
CA TYR A 104 -4.01 -7.86 -15.50
C TYR A 104 -4.03 -8.73 -14.26
N GLU A 105 -5.22 -8.94 -13.72
CA GLU A 105 -5.42 -9.91 -12.66
C GLU A 105 -4.99 -11.32 -13.09
N LYS A 106 -4.29 -12.01 -12.21
CA LYS A 106 -3.88 -13.42 -12.37
C LYS A 106 -4.48 -14.28 -11.27
N GLN A 107 -4.92 -15.46 -11.67
CA GLN A 107 -5.35 -16.49 -10.74
C GLN A 107 -4.55 -17.78 -10.96
N PRO A 108 -4.13 -18.47 -9.91
CA PRO A 108 -4.24 -18.05 -8.51
C PRO A 108 -3.34 -16.86 -8.20
N ALA A 109 -3.72 -16.05 -7.19
CA ALA A 109 -2.87 -15.00 -6.64
C ALA A 109 -1.59 -15.60 -6.04
N VAL A 110 -0.50 -14.82 -6.04
CA VAL A 110 0.74 -15.25 -5.39
C VAL A 110 0.60 -15.25 -3.87
N ASP A 111 1.40 -16.07 -3.20
CA ASP A 111 1.50 -16.05 -1.74
C ASP A 111 2.49 -14.96 -1.24
N MET A 112 2.61 -14.81 0.09
CA MET A 112 3.46 -13.78 0.68
C MET A 112 4.95 -13.99 0.43
N SER A 113 5.41 -15.21 0.14
CA SER A 113 6.83 -15.49 -0.15
C SER A 113 7.29 -14.84 -1.45
N TYR A 114 6.37 -14.55 -2.37
CA TYR A 114 6.65 -13.80 -3.58
C TYR A 114 7.28 -12.42 -3.30
N PHE A 115 6.99 -11.84 -2.13
CA PHE A 115 7.47 -10.52 -1.75
C PHE A 115 8.78 -10.53 -0.96
N ASN A 116 9.40 -11.70 -0.69
CA ASN A 116 10.63 -11.79 0.11
C ASN A 116 11.82 -11.02 -0.48
N ASP A 117 11.82 -10.82 -1.80
CA ASP A 117 12.81 -10.04 -2.53
C ASP A 117 12.24 -8.72 -3.09
N ALA A 118 11.17 -8.21 -2.46
CA ALA A 118 10.52 -6.97 -2.86
C ALA A 118 10.92 -5.79 -1.97
N ILE A 119 11.00 -4.62 -2.58
CA ILE A 119 11.15 -3.33 -1.91
C ILE A 119 9.92 -2.49 -2.20
N PHE A 120 9.37 -1.86 -1.17
CA PHE A 120 8.27 -0.90 -1.27
C PHE A 120 8.77 0.50 -0.93
N ILE A 121 8.47 1.47 -1.77
CA ILE A 121 8.89 2.87 -1.64
C ILE A 121 7.66 3.76 -1.70
N GLY A 122 7.49 4.65 -0.71
CA GLY A 122 6.32 5.51 -0.70
C GLY A 122 6.20 6.46 0.48
N ASP A 123 5.08 7.13 0.54
CA ASP A 123 4.69 8.04 1.61
C ASP A 123 4.01 7.31 2.79
N SER A 124 3.21 8.04 3.59
CA SER A 124 2.48 7.48 4.74
C SER A 124 1.54 6.33 4.36
N ARG A 125 0.89 6.40 3.20
CA ARG A 125 -0.02 5.33 2.77
C ARG A 125 0.73 4.03 2.50
N MET A 126 1.94 4.11 1.97
CA MET A 126 2.82 2.95 1.78
C MET A 126 3.41 2.46 3.10
N GLU A 127 3.73 3.35 4.04
CA GLU A 127 4.17 3.01 5.39
C GLU A 127 3.08 2.19 6.11
N ASP A 128 1.86 2.73 6.13
CA ASP A 128 0.69 2.06 6.71
C ASP A 128 0.32 0.76 5.98
N PHE A 129 0.47 0.70 4.65
CA PHE A 129 0.31 -0.53 3.89
C PHE A 129 1.23 -1.63 4.42
N GLY A 130 2.51 -1.33 4.64
CA GLY A 130 3.46 -2.29 5.20
C GLY A 130 3.03 -2.83 6.56
N ILE A 131 2.53 -1.96 7.43
CA ILE A 131 2.13 -2.28 8.81
C ILE A 131 0.82 -3.07 8.83
N PHE A 132 -0.25 -2.50 8.27
CA PHE A 132 -1.61 -3.02 8.44
C PHE A 132 -1.93 -4.21 7.53
N SER A 133 -1.30 -4.32 6.37
CA SER A 133 -1.41 -5.52 5.54
C SER A 133 -0.52 -6.67 6.02
N GLY A 134 0.49 -6.38 6.85
CA GLY A 134 1.50 -7.32 7.28
C GLY A 134 2.62 -7.56 6.24
N ALA A 135 2.63 -6.85 5.12
CA ALA A 135 3.64 -7.01 4.06
C ALA A 135 5.07 -6.70 4.54
N ALA A 136 5.23 -5.82 5.53
CA ALA A 136 6.55 -5.48 6.10
C ALA A 136 7.26 -6.64 6.80
N ARG A 137 6.56 -7.76 7.07
CA ARG A 137 7.17 -8.98 7.61
C ARG A 137 7.95 -9.78 6.55
N TYR A 138 7.68 -9.53 5.28
CA TYR A 138 8.22 -10.27 4.13
C TYR A 138 9.10 -9.42 3.24
N SER A 139 8.96 -8.09 3.29
CA SER A 139 9.53 -7.16 2.34
C SER A 139 10.25 -6.01 3.04
N THR A 140 11.13 -5.33 2.32
CA THR A 140 11.77 -4.10 2.79
C THR A 140 10.94 -2.88 2.43
N PHE A 141 10.75 -1.96 3.37
CA PHE A 141 10.01 -0.72 3.18
C PHE A 141 10.91 0.50 3.36
N TYR A 142 10.90 1.37 2.34
CA TYR A 142 11.46 2.73 2.39
C TYR A 142 10.31 3.72 2.24
N ALA A 143 9.51 3.83 3.29
CA ALA A 143 8.31 4.65 3.33
C ALA A 143 8.30 5.51 4.59
N LYS A 144 7.70 6.71 4.51
CA LYS A 144 7.59 7.65 5.63
C LYS A 144 6.45 8.62 5.48
N LEU A 145 5.84 8.99 6.60
CA LEU A 145 4.87 10.09 6.69
C LEU A 145 5.41 11.38 6.05
N GLY A 146 4.61 11.99 5.17
CA GLY A 146 4.92 13.27 4.52
C GLY A 146 6.12 13.23 3.57
N LEU A 147 6.49 12.03 3.11
CA LEU A 147 7.57 11.87 2.13
C LEU A 147 7.13 12.39 0.77
N THR A 148 8.01 13.16 0.13
CA THR A 148 7.84 13.63 -1.24
C THR A 148 8.97 13.13 -2.13
N LEU A 149 8.72 13.10 -3.43
CA LEU A 149 9.74 12.77 -4.44
C LEU A 149 10.98 13.68 -4.31
N GLU A 150 10.79 14.96 -4.02
CA GLU A 150 11.90 15.88 -3.79
C GLU A 150 12.75 15.47 -2.59
N LYS A 151 12.14 15.03 -1.50
CA LYS A 151 12.84 14.52 -0.30
C LYS A 151 13.49 13.16 -0.51
N LEU A 152 13.07 12.40 -1.51
CA LEU A 152 13.69 11.12 -1.87
C LEU A 152 14.93 11.29 -2.75
N ILE A 153 14.87 12.18 -3.73
CA ILE A 153 15.84 12.20 -4.84
C ILE A 153 16.20 13.62 -5.29
N ASN A 154 16.44 14.53 -4.33
CA ASN A 154 16.95 15.86 -4.62
C ASN A 154 18.38 15.78 -5.20
N ASN A 155 18.74 16.73 -6.09
CA ASN A 155 20.11 16.85 -6.59
C ASN A 155 21.11 17.17 -5.47
N ASP A 156 20.67 17.98 -4.49
CA ASP A 156 21.39 18.18 -3.24
C ASP A 156 20.99 17.07 -2.27
N SER A 157 21.81 16.04 -2.19
CA SER A 157 21.53 14.87 -1.34
C SER A 157 21.39 15.19 0.14
N SER A 158 21.90 16.33 0.61
CA SER A 158 21.75 16.77 2.01
C SER A 158 20.30 17.06 2.38
N LYS A 159 19.43 17.32 1.37
CA LYS A 159 18.00 17.54 1.53
C LYS A 159 17.18 16.25 1.53
N ASN A 160 17.79 15.12 1.18
CA ASN A 160 17.10 13.84 1.10
C ASN A 160 16.87 13.25 2.49
N VAL A 161 15.75 12.55 2.62
CA VAL A 161 15.41 11.77 3.82
C VAL A 161 16.31 10.54 3.90
N LYS A 162 16.72 10.21 5.11
CA LYS A 162 17.46 8.98 5.41
C LYS A 162 16.52 7.91 5.99
N PHE A 163 16.86 6.67 5.69
CA PHE A 163 16.20 5.47 6.21
C PHE A 163 17.17 4.67 7.07
N LYS A 164 16.66 3.99 8.09
CA LYS A 164 17.45 3.06 8.90
C LYS A 164 17.67 1.75 8.13
N VAL A 165 18.90 1.41 7.88
CA VAL A 165 19.32 0.16 7.22
C VAL A 165 20.36 -0.51 8.11
N ASN A 166 20.01 -1.61 8.76
CA ASN A 166 20.89 -2.31 9.70
C ASN A 166 21.48 -1.39 10.80
N GLY A 167 20.67 -0.44 11.29
CA GLY A 167 21.05 0.52 12.31
C GLY A 167 21.74 1.80 11.79
N GLU A 168 22.13 1.86 10.54
CA GLU A 168 22.76 3.02 9.91
C GLU A 168 21.76 3.90 9.17
N ASP A 169 21.97 5.21 9.17
CA ASP A 169 21.17 6.18 8.41
C ASP A 169 21.68 6.29 6.98
N MET A 170 20.89 5.87 6.00
CA MET A 170 21.26 5.88 4.57
C MET A 170 20.24 6.63 3.71
N TYR A 171 20.71 7.28 2.66
CA TYR A 171 19.84 7.75 1.59
C TYR A 171 19.28 6.58 0.79
N LEU A 172 18.11 6.75 0.18
CA LEU A 172 17.42 5.68 -0.55
C LEU A 172 18.35 4.97 -1.55
N LEU A 173 19.01 5.70 -2.43
CA LEU A 173 19.83 5.10 -3.49
C LEU A 173 21.04 4.33 -2.94
N ASP A 174 21.61 4.78 -1.83
CA ASP A 174 22.72 4.08 -1.17
C ASP A 174 22.21 2.81 -0.46
N ALA A 175 21.04 2.88 0.14
CA ALA A 175 20.37 1.73 0.72
C ALA A 175 20.07 0.65 -0.34
N LEU A 176 19.59 1.05 -1.52
CA LEU A 176 19.35 0.13 -2.65
C LEU A 176 20.65 -0.49 -3.18
N ARG A 177 21.73 0.26 -3.28
CA ARG A 177 23.05 -0.28 -3.69
C ARG A 177 23.61 -1.26 -2.67
N LYS A 178 23.46 -0.96 -1.36
CA LYS A 178 23.94 -1.81 -0.28
C LYS A 178 23.11 -3.10 -0.16
N ASN A 179 21.79 -3.02 -0.32
CA ASN A 179 20.85 -4.15 -0.28
C ASN A 179 20.41 -4.50 -1.69
N ASN A 180 21.28 -5.15 -2.47
CA ASN A 180 21.10 -5.37 -3.91
C ASN A 180 20.50 -6.75 -4.27
N ASP A 181 19.91 -7.46 -3.31
CA ASP A 181 19.31 -8.78 -3.52
C ASP A 181 17.84 -8.73 -3.98
N PHE A 182 17.27 -7.53 -4.02
CA PHE A 182 15.88 -7.34 -4.45
C PHE A 182 15.69 -7.64 -5.95
N LYS A 183 14.53 -8.18 -6.30
CA LYS A 183 14.11 -8.43 -7.69
C LYS A 183 12.87 -7.64 -8.08
N LYS A 184 12.15 -7.09 -7.11
CA LYS A 184 10.92 -6.35 -7.33
C LYS A 184 10.94 -5.03 -6.56
N VAL A 185 10.44 -3.98 -7.19
CA VAL A 185 10.27 -2.68 -6.54
C VAL A 185 8.84 -2.21 -6.79
N TYR A 186 8.17 -1.81 -5.74
CA TYR A 186 6.83 -1.23 -5.74
C TYR A 186 6.90 0.22 -5.30
N VAL A 187 6.41 1.14 -6.10
CA VAL A 187 6.49 2.58 -5.82
C VAL A 187 5.10 3.19 -5.80
N MET A 188 4.75 3.92 -4.75
CA MET A 188 3.60 4.81 -4.69
C MET A 188 4.01 6.15 -4.12
N MET A 189 3.99 7.18 -4.96
CA MET A 189 4.26 8.58 -4.63
C MET A 189 3.28 9.46 -5.38
N GLY A 190 2.99 10.64 -4.86
CA GLY A 190 2.18 11.62 -5.58
C GLY A 190 1.16 12.35 -4.73
N TYR A 191 0.72 11.77 -3.61
CA TYR A 191 -0.24 12.44 -2.76
C TYR A 191 0.31 13.75 -2.16
N ASN A 192 1.52 13.71 -1.62
CA ASN A 192 2.17 14.88 -1.02
C ASN A 192 2.67 15.90 -2.06
N GLU A 193 2.61 15.57 -3.33
CA GLU A 193 2.97 16.45 -4.45
C GLU A 193 1.75 17.16 -5.07
N LEU A 194 0.53 16.87 -4.64
CA LEU A 194 -0.69 17.48 -5.20
C LEU A 194 -0.68 19.00 -5.14
N GLY A 195 -0.01 19.60 -4.14
CA GLY A 195 0.21 21.04 -4.01
C GLY A 195 1.23 21.65 -4.96
N TRP A 196 1.95 20.85 -5.75
CA TRP A 196 2.93 21.38 -6.68
C TRP A 196 2.28 22.09 -7.88
N PRO A 197 2.88 23.18 -8.39
CA PRO A 197 2.33 23.87 -9.55
C PRO A 197 2.48 23.01 -10.82
N GLY A 198 1.35 22.44 -11.28
CA GLY A 198 1.30 21.57 -12.45
C GLY A 198 1.94 20.19 -12.23
N THR A 199 2.03 19.42 -13.29
CA THR A 199 2.51 18.03 -13.27
C THR A 199 3.96 17.86 -13.74
N ALA A 200 4.59 18.92 -14.28
CA ALA A 200 5.90 18.81 -14.92
C ALA A 200 7.03 18.45 -13.94
N SER A 201 7.08 19.11 -12.78
CA SER A 201 8.07 18.79 -11.74
C SER A 201 7.83 17.39 -11.18
N PHE A 202 6.57 17.01 -10.94
CA PHE A 202 6.20 15.67 -10.52
C PHE A 202 6.72 14.60 -11.48
N LYS A 203 6.45 14.77 -12.79
CA LYS A 203 6.98 13.87 -13.83
C LYS A 203 8.50 13.75 -13.75
N THR A 204 9.20 14.89 -13.71
CA THR A 204 10.67 14.93 -13.72
C THR A 204 11.27 14.19 -12.51
N TYR A 205 10.77 14.42 -11.31
CA TYR A 205 11.26 13.75 -10.11
C TYR A 205 10.92 12.25 -10.10
N TYR A 206 9.71 11.90 -10.56
CA TYR A 206 9.29 10.49 -10.62
C TYR A 206 10.15 9.70 -11.62
N GLU A 207 10.37 10.23 -12.81
CA GLU A 207 11.23 9.61 -13.83
C GLU A 207 12.66 9.45 -13.32
N ARG A 208 13.19 10.45 -12.64
CA ARG A 208 14.52 10.36 -12.01
C ARG A 208 14.59 9.22 -11.00
N LEU A 209 13.60 9.10 -10.12
CA LEU A 209 13.55 8.02 -9.14
C LEU A 209 13.57 6.65 -9.83
N LEU A 210 12.67 6.42 -10.77
CA LEU A 210 12.55 5.13 -11.44
C LEU A 210 13.75 4.79 -12.31
N THR A 211 14.33 5.79 -12.99
CA THR A 211 15.57 5.63 -13.76
C THR A 211 16.73 5.27 -12.85
N SER A 212 16.90 5.96 -11.72
CA SER A 212 17.96 5.62 -10.75
C SER A 212 17.81 4.21 -10.17
N ILE A 213 16.58 3.75 -9.91
CA ILE A 213 16.30 2.36 -9.48
C ILE A 213 16.72 1.40 -10.60
N ARG A 214 16.33 1.68 -11.85
CA ARG A 214 16.68 0.84 -13.01
C ARG A 214 18.18 0.76 -13.25
N GLU A 215 18.93 1.87 -13.04
CA GLU A 215 20.40 1.90 -13.14
C GLU A 215 21.07 1.03 -12.05
N ILE A 216 20.52 1.03 -10.82
CA ILE A 216 21.04 0.21 -9.72
C ILE A 216 20.73 -1.27 -9.93
N LYS A 217 19.51 -1.59 -10.43
CA LYS A 217 19.04 -2.97 -10.65
C LYS A 217 18.35 -3.10 -12.01
N PRO A 218 19.11 -3.32 -13.10
CA PRO A 218 18.57 -3.33 -14.46
C PRO A 218 17.49 -4.38 -14.72
N ASP A 219 17.55 -5.51 -14.05
CA ASP A 219 16.64 -6.66 -14.15
C ASP A 219 15.49 -6.66 -13.14
N ALA A 220 15.39 -5.67 -12.26
CA ALA A 220 14.27 -5.59 -11.34
C ALA A 220 12.94 -5.35 -12.07
N ILE A 221 11.89 -6.05 -11.64
CA ILE A 221 10.53 -5.74 -12.03
C ILE A 221 10.09 -4.50 -11.22
N ILE A 222 9.78 -3.42 -11.90
CA ILE A 222 9.35 -2.17 -11.26
C ILE A 222 7.85 -2.01 -11.47
N TYR A 223 7.11 -2.02 -10.36
CA TYR A 223 5.68 -1.74 -10.30
C TYR A 223 5.46 -0.33 -9.77
N VAL A 224 4.53 0.38 -10.37
CA VAL A 224 4.17 1.74 -9.98
C VAL A 224 2.66 1.81 -9.73
N TYR A 225 2.28 2.09 -8.50
CA TYR A 225 0.86 2.26 -8.15
C TYR A 225 0.34 3.62 -8.62
N CYS A 226 -0.96 3.66 -8.93
CA CYS A 226 -1.68 4.92 -8.96
C CYS A 226 -1.72 5.56 -7.57
N VAL A 227 -1.88 6.88 -7.52
CA VAL A 227 -2.29 7.58 -6.30
C VAL A 227 -3.75 7.23 -6.04
N ILE A 228 -4.04 6.70 -4.85
CA ILE A 228 -5.40 6.34 -4.46
C ILE A 228 -6.23 7.62 -4.25
N PRO A 229 -7.43 7.74 -4.82
CA PRO A 229 -8.33 8.86 -4.54
C PRO A 229 -8.61 9.05 -3.05
N VAL A 230 -8.97 10.26 -2.67
CA VAL A 230 -9.37 10.61 -1.30
C VAL A 230 -10.88 10.49 -1.12
N GLY A 231 -11.34 10.50 0.13
CA GLY A 231 -12.75 10.57 0.50
C GLY A 231 -13.40 11.91 0.12
N ARG A 232 -14.72 12.01 0.32
CA ARG A 232 -15.47 13.23 -0.03
C ARG A 232 -15.11 14.46 0.81
N SER A 233 -14.64 14.23 2.03
CA SER A 233 -14.29 15.29 2.98
C SER A 233 -13.02 14.90 3.74
N PRO A 234 -11.84 14.91 3.10
CA PRO A 234 -10.59 14.61 3.78
C PRO A 234 -10.33 15.67 4.87
N ARG A 235 -9.90 15.21 6.07
CA ARG A 235 -9.83 16.04 7.29
C ARG A 235 -8.94 17.27 7.14
N ASP A 236 -7.81 17.11 6.47
CA ASP A 236 -6.75 18.13 6.36
C ASP A 236 -6.61 18.69 4.95
N ALA A 237 -7.62 18.46 4.10
CA ALA A 237 -7.56 18.88 2.71
C ALA A 237 -7.65 20.39 2.59
N ASP A 238 -6.63 21.01 2.00
CA ASP A 238 -6.86 22.18 1.19
C ASP A 238 -7.65 21.76 -0.05
N LEU A 239 -8.97 21.90 -0.01
CA LEU A 239 -9.89 21.46 -1.07
C LEU A 239 -9.54 22.04 -2.45
N SER A 240 -8.70 23.08 -2.52
CA SER A 240 -8.19 23.63 -3.77
C SER A 240 -7.11 22.77 -4.41
N VAL A 241 -6.44 21.91 -3.64
CA VAL A 241 -5.23 21.16 -4.04
C VAL A 241 -5.47 19.65 -4.00
N GLU A 242 -6.12 19.15 -2.97
CA GLU A 242 -6.31 17.73 -2.70
C GLU A 242 -7.69 17.24 -3.16
N ASN A 243 -7.94 17.27 -4.45
CA ASN A 243 -9.17 16.72 -5.00
C ASN A 243 -8.88 15.55 -5.96
N ASN A 244 -9.87 14.70 -6.15
CA ASN A 244 -9.74 13.54 -7.01
C ASN A 244 -9.51 13.90 -8.48
N THR A 245 -9.88 15.10 -8.94
CA THR A 245 -9.52 15.59 -10.27
C THR A 245 -8.00 15.74 -10.41
N ARG A 246 -7.36 16.32 -9.40
CA ARG A 246 -5.91 16.48 -9.37
C ARG A 246 -5.18 15.15 -9.27
N ILE A 247 -5.72 14.22 -8.48
CA ILE A 247 -5.22 12.85 -8.40
C ILE A 247 -5.31 12.15 -9.76
N ALA A 248 -6.42 12.32 -10.49
CA ALA A 248 -6.58 11.77 -11.82
C ALA A 248 -5.53 12.31 -12.82
N GLU A 249 -5.24 13.62 -12.81
CA GLU A 249 -4.17 14.22 -13.62
C GLU A 249 -2.78 13.59 -13.30
N PHE A 250 -2.49 13.37 -12.01
CA PHE A 250 -1.24 12.73 -11.60
C PHE A 250 -1.19 11.26 -12.04
N ASN A 251 -2.30 10.55 -11.96
CA ASN A 251 -2.40 9.16 -12.40
C ASN A 251 -2.21 9.01 -13.92
N GLU A 252 -2.70 9.95 -14.73
CA GLU A 252 -2.40 10.00 -16.17
C GLU A 252 -0.90 10.17 -16.42
N VAL A 253 -0.23 11.03 -15.65
CA VAL A 253 1.24 11.21 -15.74
C VAL A 253 1.97 9.93 -15.35
N ILE A 254 1.54 9.24 -14.28
CA ILE A 254 2.13 7.96 -13.86
C ILE A 254 1.97 6.90 -14.96
N GLN A 255 0.80 6.78 -15.58
CA GLN A 255 0.57 5.86 -16.70
C GLN A 255 1.52 6.16 -17.87
N LYS A 256 1.71 7.44 -18.19
CA LYS A 256 2.62 7.87 -19.24
C LYS A 256 4.08 7.51 -18.90
N ILE A 257 4.52 7.76 -17.68
CA ILE A 257 5.84 7.35 -17.17
C ILE A 257 6.02 5.84 -17.29
N CYS A 258 5.01 5.06 -16.89
CA CYS A 258 5.04 3.60 -16.99
C CYS A 258 5.15 3.13 -18.44
N LYS A 259 4.45 3.77 -19.36
CA LYS A 259 4.52 3.46 -20.80
C LYS A 259 5.90 3.77 -21.37
N GLU A 260 6.43 4.96 -21.10
CA GLU A 260 7.70 5.45 -21.65
C GLU A 260 8.91 4.70 -21.08
N GLY A 261 8.90 4.44 -19.75
CA GLY A 261 9.98 3.77 -19.02
C GLY A 261 9.85 2.24 -18.94
N LYS A 262 8.82 1.64 -19.53
CA LYS A 262 8.52 0.21 -19.47
C LYS A 262 8.42 -0.30 -18.01
N TYR A 263 7.61 0.40 -17.20
CA TYR A 263 7.26 -0.01 -15.84
C TYR A 263 5.85 -0.58 -15.79
N HIS A 264 5.55 -1.38 -14.78
CA HIS A 264 4.26 -2.06 -14.62
C HIS A 264 3.31 -1.20 -13.78
N TYR A 265 2.22 -0.73 -14.39
CA TYR A 265 1.24 0.13 -13.73
C TYR A 265 0.24 -0.69 -12.92
N LEU A 266 0.07 -0.38 -11.64
CA LEU A 266 -0.88 -1.00 -10.73
C LEU A 266 -2.02 -0.01 -10.42
N ASN A 267 -3.22 -0.31 -10.92
CA ASN A 267 -4.40 0.54 -10.81
C ASN A 267 -5.21 0.20 -9.55
N VAL A 268 -4.58 0.18 -8.39
CA VAL A 268 -5.22 -0.28 -7.14
C VAL A 268 -6.50 0.49 -6.78
N GLN A 269 -6.71 1.69 -7.31
CA GLN A 269 -7.95 2.44 -7.09
C GLN A 269 -9.21 1.64 -7.49
N GLU A 270 -9.13 0.71 -8.46
CA GLU A 270 -10.28 -0.07 -8.93
C GLU A 270 -10.94 -0.95 -7.84
N VAL A 271 -10.19 -1.26 -6.76
CA VAL A 271 -10.70 -2.01 -5.59
C VAL A 271 -10.84 -1.14 -4.35
N MET A 272 -10.43 0.15 -4.42
CA MET A 272 -10.37 1.04 -3.27
C MET A 272 -11.48 2.08 -3.25
N ILE A 273 -12.07 2.41 -4.40
CA ILE A 273 -13.04 3.49 -4.53
C ILE A 273 -14.47 2.98 -4.70
N ASP A 274 -15.42 3.84 -4.39
CA ASP A 274 -16.84 3.60 -4.65
C ASP A 274 -17.22 3.94 -6.11
N SER A 275 -18.51 3.77 -6.45
CA SER A 275 -19.03 4.03 -7.80
C SER A 275 -18.97 5.51 -8.23
N GLU A 276 -18.72 6.43 -7.30
CA GLU A 276 -18.56 7.85 -7.58
C GLU A 276 -17.07 8.28 -7.65
N GLY A 277 -16.14 7.33 -7.45
CA GLY A 277 -14.70 7.56 -7.56
C GLY A 277 -14.03 8.09 -6.28
N TYR A 278 -14.64 7.94 -5.13
CA TYR A 278 -14.11 8.36 -3.85
C TYR A 278 -13.70 7.16 -2.99
N LEU A 279 -12.66 7.34 -2.18
CA LEU A 279 -12.41 6.43 -1.07
C LEU A 279 -13.61 6.50 -0.11
N PRO A 280 -14.32 5.39 0.16
CA PRO A 280 -15.51 5.43 1.01
C PRO A 280 -15.21 5.93 2.42
N ASP A 281 -16.13 6.65 3.06
CA ASP A 281 -15.93 7.24 4.40
C ASP A 281 -15.60 6.18 5.48
N TYR A 282 -16.13 4.96 5.34
CA TYR A 282 -15.81 3.84 6.24
C TYR A 282 -14.45 3.19 5.92
N ALA A 283 -13.89 3.48 4.76
CA ALA A 283 -12.59 2.97 4.32
C ALA A 283 -11.42 3.85 4.80
N ALA A 284 -11.68 5.10 5.16
CA ALA A 284 -10.68 6.03 5.67
C ALA A 284 -11.34 7.06 6.58
N THR A 285 -11.08 7.02 7.88
CA THR A 285 -11.72 7.91 8.87
C THR A 285 -11.29 9.38 8.76
N ASP A 286 -10.12 9.63 8.17
CA ASP A 286 -9.63 10.98 7.85
C ASP A 286 -9.83 11.34 6.37
N GLY A 287 -10.41 10.41 5.60
CA GLY A 287 -10.63 10.54 4.16
C GLY A 287 -9.36 10.40 3.31
N ILE A 288 -8.21 10.12 3.92
CA ILE A 288 -6.90 10.07 3.25
C ILE A 288 -6.23 8.70 3.40
N HIS A 289 -6.12 8.21 4.65
CA HIS A 289 -5.43 6.99 4.98
C HIS A 289 -6.43 5.84 5.11
N PRO A 290 -6.29 4.77 4.29
CA PRO A 290 -7.13 3.59 4.39
C PRO A 290 -7.14 2.96 5.78
N THR A 291 -8.26 2.34 6.15
CA THR A 291 -8.34 1.51 7.35
C THR A 291 -7.53 0.20 7.19
N PRO A 292 -7.21 -0.50 8.29
CA PRO A 292 -6.51 -1.78 8.23
C PRO A 292 -7.15 -2.81 7.30
N GLU A 293 -8.48 -2.82 7.21
CA GLU A 293 -9.25 -3.70 6.33
C GLU A 293 -8.99 -3.37 4.85
N TYR A 294 -8.94 -2.10 4.51
CA TYR A 294 -8.68 -1.63 3.15
C TYR A 294 -7.22 -1.82 2.73
N TYR A 295 -6.27 -1.75 3.66
CA TYR A 295 -4.88 -2.16 3.36
C TYR A 295 -4.76 -3.66 3.05
N LYS A 296 -5.62 -4.53 3.62
CA LYS A 296 -5.68 -5.95 3.24
C LYS A 296 -6.28 -6.14 1.85
N ILE A 297 -7.31 -5.37 1.48
CA ILE A 297 -7.86 -5.36 0.11
C ILE A 297 -6.78 -4.95 -0.89
N TRP A 298 -6.00 -3.91 -0.58
CA TRP A 298 -4.86 -3.50 -1.41
C TRP A 298 -3.82 -4.61 -1.53
N LEU A 299 -3.51 -5.34 -0.46
CA LEU A 299 -2.58 -6.47 -0.51
C LEU A 299 -3.09 -7.58 -1.43
N GLU A 300 -4.36 -7.97 -1.32
CA GLU A 300 -4.94 -9.02 -2.20
C GLU A 300 -4.91 -8.58 -3.67
N TYR A 301 -5.19 -7.31 -3.96
CA TYR A 301 -4.99 -6.74 -5.30
C TYR A 301 -3.52 -6.90 -5.76
N THR A 302 -2.56 -6.53 -4.91
CA THR A 302 -1.14 -6.63 -5.24
C THR A 302 -0.71 -8.07 -5.51
N LYS A 303 -1.25 -9.04 -4.78
CA LYS A 303 -0.97 -10.47 -4.96
C LYS A 303 -1.52 -11.03 -6.28
N SER A 304 -2.63 -10.50 -6.75
CA SER A 304 -3.24 -10.95 -8.01
C SER A 304 -2.76 -10.19 -9.25
N HIS A 305 -2.09 -9.03 -9.10
CA HIS A 305 -1.62 -8.19 -10.21
C HIS A 305 -0.08 -8.22 -10.31
N THR A 306 0.45 -9.36 -10.71
CA THR A 306 1.91 -9.62 -10.84
C THR A 306 2.28 -10.01 -12.27
N ILE A 307 3.56 -9.85 -12.61
CA ILE A 307 4.12 -10.28 -13.92
C ILE A 307 4.82 -11.63 -13.76
#